data_82b7d7bead634f05a1011e2c85ffdec9
#
_entry.id   82b7d7bead634f05a1011e2c85ffdec9
#
_cell.length_a   1.000
_cell.length_b   1.000
_cell.length_c   1.000
_cell.angle_alpha   90.00
_cell.angle_beta   90.00
_cell.angle_gamma   90.00
#
_symmetry.space_group_name_H-M   'P 1'
#
loop_
_entity.id
_entity.type
_entity.pdbx_description
1 polymer ?
#
loop_
_entity_poly.entity_id
_entity_poly.type
_entity_poly.pdbx_seq_one_letter_code
_entity_poly.pdbx_strand_id
1 'polypeptide(L)'
;MQLIVLFFSVLITEFIAEMGDKTQLMLVGLTSKYKIRDITIGTLVAILFLNALAVLAGGFLNQVLAKWLWVVKLVAAAAFIYFAITSLLKTDDEDEEAGESRISFAPLAVFSTFFMAELGDKTQLTAVTFGATYGLAKALIVWAACVVGFFAADILGMLAGILLKKKAPERAMKIFSFVLFMVFGVMTAIEALKLSGMLG
;
A
#
# COMPACT_ATOMS: atom_id res chain seq x y z
N MET A 1 -7.24 24.37 -6.47
CA MET A 1 -6.90 24.15 -5.05
C MET A 1 -7.34 22.76 -4.55
N GLN A 2 -8.58 22.35 -4.74
CA GLN A 2 -9.09 21.04 -4.24
C GLN A 2 -8.34 19.83 -4.79
N LEU A 3 -7.94 19.79 -6.07
CA LEU A 3 -7.20 18.64 -6.65
C LEU A 3 -5.77 18.53 -6.12
N ILE A 4 -5.13 19.65 -5.82
CA ILE A 4 -3.79 19.68 -5.21
C ILE A 4 -3.85 19.13 -3.78
N VAL A 5 -4.84 19.55 -3.00
CA VAL A 5 -5.05 19.04 -1.63
C VAL A 5 -5.33 17.53 -1.67
N LEU A 6 -6.18 17.08 -2.59
CA LEU A 6 -6.45 15.66 -2.80
C LEU A 6 -5.16 14.89 -3.12
N PHE A 7 -4.39 15.35 -4.10
CA PHE A 7 -3.14 14.70 -4.51
C PHE A 7 -2.18 14.53 -3.32
N PHE A 8 -1.90 15.61 -2.60
CA PHE A 8 -0.96 15.54 -1.47
C PHE A 8 -1.52 14.74 -0.28
N SER A 9 -2.83 14.80 -0.02
CA SER A 9 -3.44 13.99 1.03
C SER A 9 -3.29 12.49 0.74
N VAL A 10 -3.59 12.06 -0.49
CA VAL A 10 -3.44 10.67 -0.91
C VAL A 10 -1.96 10.25 -0.89
N LEU A 11 -1.07 11.09 -1.47
CA LEU A 11 0.36 10.84 -1.52
C LEU A 11 0.95 10.63 -0.12
N ILE A 12 0.67 11.55 0.81
CA ILE A 12 1.19 11.46 2.19
C ILE A 12 0.64 10.23 2.90
N THR A 13 -0.64 9.93 2.72
CA THR A 13 -1.26 8.76 3.33
C THR A 13 -0.60 7.47 2.83
N GLU A 14 -0.43 7.34 1.52
CA GLU A 14 0.20 6.15 0.91
C GLU A 14 1.67 6.04 1.31
N PHE A 15 2.41 7.15 1.27
CA PHE A 15 3.80 7.20 1.71
C PHE A 15 3.96 6.73 3.16
N ILE A 16 3.12 7.22 4.08
CA ILE A 16 3.19 6.84 5.49
C ILE A 16 2.76 5.37 5.67
N ALA A 17 1.73 4.92 4.95
CA ALA A 17 1.25 3.54 5.02
C ALA A 17 2.32 2.52 4.60
N GLU A 18 3.18 2.91 3.66
CA GLU A 18 4.26 2.07 3.13
C GLU A 18 5.55 2.15 3.96
N MET A 19 5.74 3.22 4.74
CA MET A 19 6.97 3.37 5.52
C MET A 19 7.15 2.26 6.56
N GLY A 20 8.32 1.60 6.48
CA GLY A 20 8.69 0.52 7.40
C GLY A 20 8.07 -0.83 7.06
N ASP A 21 7.56 -1.00 5.84
CA ASP A 21 7.01 -2.29 5.43
C ASP A 21 8.09 -3.31 5.03
N LYS A 22 7.71 -4.59 5.05
CA LYS A 22 8.59 -5.74 4.70
C LYS A 22 9.17 -5.63 3.28
N THR A 23 8.43 -5.06 2.36
CA THR A 23 8.87 -4.87 0.97
C THR A 23 10.09 -3.98 0.85
N GLN A 24 10.26 -2.98 1.70
CA GLN A 24 11.48 -2.20 1.77
C GLN A 24 12.69 -3.07 2.15
N LEU A 25 12.53 -4.01 3.08
CA LEU A 25 13.60 -4.97 3.43
C LEU A 25 13.85 -5.96 2.28
N MET A 26 12.81 -6.43 1.61
CA MET A 26 12.93 -7.27 0.42
C MET A 26 13.70 -6.53 -0.69
N LEU A 27 13.41 -5.26 -0.96
CA LEU A 27 14.15 -4.45 -1.94
C LEU A 27 15.63 -4.35 -1.58
N VAL A 28 15.96 -4.15 -0.29
CA VAL A 28 17.36 -4.19 0.18
C VAL A 28 17.99 -5.57 -0.09
N GLY A 29 17.29 -6.65 0.19
CA GLY A 29 17.75 -8.01 -0.10
C GLY A 29 18.01 -8.24 -1.59
N LEU A 30 17.15 -7.73 -2.46
CA LEU A 30 17.30 -7.85 -3.92
C LEU A 30 18.55 -7.14 -4.45
N THR A 31 19.11 -6.15 -3.73
CA THR A 31 20.36 -5.47 -4.14
C THR A 31 21.57 -6.39 -4.15
N SER A 32 21.51 -7.53 -3.47
CA SER A 32 22.55 -8.56 -3.52
C SER A 32 22.56 -9.35 -4.84
N LYS A 33 21.42 -9.39 -5.55
CA LYS A 33 21.21 -10.19 -6.76
C LYS A 33 21.09 -9.35 -8.04
N TYR A 34 20.50 -8.16 -7.93
CA TYR A 34 20.15 -7.30 -9.07
C TYR A 34 20.74 -5.90 -8.92
N LYS A 35 20.93 -5.22 -10.05
CA LYS A 35 21.35 -3.81 -10.06
C LYS A 35 20.21 -2.92 -9.54
N ILE A 36 20.55 -1.87 -8.81
CA ILE A 36 19.57 -0.91 -8.27
C ILE A 36 18.63 -0.39 -9.36
N ARG A 37 19.14 -0.13 -10.57
CA ARG A 37 18.33 0.31 -11.71
C ARG A 37 17.24 -0.71 -12.07
N ASP A 38 17.57 -1.99 -12.11
CA ASP A 38 16.64 -3.06 -12.48
C ASP A 38 15.58 -3.25 -11.40
N ILE A 39 15.98 -3.12 -10.12
CA ILE A 39 15.08 -3.10 -8.97
C ILE A 39 14.12 -1.92 -9.08
N THR A 40 14.64 -0.72 -9.28
CA THR A 40 13.83 0.50 -9.39
C THR A 40 12.80 0.42 -10.52
N ILE A 41 13.20 -0.08 -11.69
CA ILE A 41 12.29 -0.23 -12.85
C ILE A 41 11.21 -1.29 -12.56
N GLY A 42 11.61 -2.47 -12.08
CA GLY A 42 10.68 -3.56 -11.78
C GLY A 42 9.66 -3.16 -10.72
N THR A 43 10.11 -2.55 -9.64
CA THR A 43 9.26 -2.04 -8.55
C THR A 43 8.31 -0.95 -9.07
N LEU A 44 8.81 0.04 -9.80
CA LEU A 44 7.96 1.11 -10.36
C LEU A 44 6.85 0.55 -11.24
N VAL A 45 7.18 -0.38 -12.14
CA VAL A 45 6.18 -0.99 -13.04
C VAL A 45 5.14 -1.78 -12.23
N ALA A 46 5.56 -2.53 -11.20
CA ALA A 46 4.63 -3.25 -10.32
C ALA A 46 3.69 -2.29 -9.59
N ILE A 47 4.21 -1.22 -9.00
CA ILE A 47 3.42 -0.19 -8.29
C ILE A 47 2.41 0.48 -9.23
N LEU A 48 2.81 0.80 -10.47
CA LEU A 48 1.92 1.36 -11.49
C LEU A 48 0.71 0.46 -11.74
N PHE A 49 0.95 -0.84 -11.94
CA PHE A 49 -0.11 -1.82 -12.20
C PHE A 49 -0.99 -2.08 -10.97
N LEU A 50 -0.39 -2.33 -9.81
CA LEU A 50 -1.10 -2.62 -8.57
C LEU A 50 -2.04 -1.49 -8.18
N ASN A 51 -1.53 -0.25 -8.19
CA ASN A 51 -2.36 0.91 -7.85
C ASN A 51 -3.41 1.21 -8.92
N ALA A 52 -3.14 0.96 -10.21
CA ALA A 52 -4.17 1.09 -11.25
C ALA A 52 -5.33 0.12 -10.99
N LEU A 53 -5.04 -1.15 -10.73
CA LEU A 53 -6.05 -2.15 -10.41
C LEU A 53 -6.84 -1.76 -9.16
N ALA A 54 -6.16 -1.36 -8.09
CA ALA A 54 -6.78 -1.00 -6.82
C ALA A 54 -7.70 0.23 -6.94
N VAL A 55 -7.22 1.32 -7.54
CA VAL A 55 -7.98 2.56 -7.70
C VAL A 55 -9.17 2.36 -8.66
N LEU A 56 -8.99 1.62 -9.75
CA LEU A 56 -10.08 1.32 -10.68
C LEU A 56 -11.15 0.42 -10.02
N ALA A 57 -10.72 -0.61 -9.29
CA ALA A 57 -11.66 -1.45 -8.53
C ALA A 57 -12.46 -0.63 -7.52
N GLY A 58 -11.81 0.24 -6.75
CA GLY A 58 -12.46 1.16 -5.82
C GLY A 58 -13.42 2.13 -6.53
N GLY A 59 -12.97 2.73 -7.62
CA GLY A 59 -13.79 3.64 -8.42
C GLY A 59 -15.01 2.98 -9.05
N PHE A 60 -14.88 1.72 -9.49
CA PHE A 60 -15.99 0.92 -9.97
C PHE A 60 -16.98 0.59 -8.84
N LEU A 61 -16.48 0.20 -7.68
CA LEU A 61 -17.31 -0.01 -6.48
C LEU A 61 -18.12 1.25 -6.13
N ASN A 62 -17.53 2.43 -6.25
CA ASN A 62 -18.23 3.70 -6.05
C ASN A 62 -19.41 3.85 -7.00
N GLN A 63 -19.26 3.54 -8.28
CA GLN A 63 -20.35 3.66 -9.27
C GLN A 63 -21.47 2.65 -9.05
N VAL A 64 -21.11 1.38 -8.82
CA VAL A 64 -22.07 0.29 -8.70
C VAL A 64 -22.77 0.30 -7.35
N LEU A 65 -22.04 0.63 -6.29
CA LEU A 65 -22.50 0.57 -4.91
C LEU A 65 -22.61 1.95 -4.25
N ALA A 66 -22.89 3.02 -5.01
CA ALA A 66 -22.97 4.38 -4.47
C ALA A 66 -23.91 4.50 -3.25
N LYS A 67 -25.04 3.80 -3.27
CA LYS A 67 -25.99 3.74 -2.14
C LYS A 67 -25.48 2.91 -0.95
N TRP A 68 -24.48 2.04 -1.18
CA TRP A 68 -23.91 1.12 -0.20
C TRP A 68 -22.45 1.49 0.13
N LEU A 69 -22.02 2.70 -0.23
CA LEU A 69 -20.64 3.14 -0.01
C LEU A 69 -20.23 3.05 1.47
N TRP A 70 -21.15 3.27 2.38
CA TRP A 70 -20.93 3.09 3.81
C TRP A 70 -20.57 1.63 4.16
N VAL A 71 -21.20 0.63 3.49
CA VAL A 71 -20.86 -0.80 3.69
C VAL A 71 -19.44 -1.09 3.17
N VAL A 72 -19.10 -0.58 1.98
CA VAL A 72 -17.75 -0.72 1.42
C VAL A 72 -16.70 -0.16 2.38
N LYS A 73 -16.95 1.03 2.92
CA LYS A 73 -16.06 1.64 3.91
C LYS A 73 -16.02 0.86 5.23
N LEU A 74 -17.13 0.25 5.66
CA LEU A 74 -17.14 -0.57 6.87
C LEU A 74 -16.31 -1.85 6.69
N VAL A 75 -16.40 -2.49 5.53
CA VAL A 75 -15.57 -3.65 5.18
C VAL A 75 -14.09 -3.26 5.12
N ALA A 76 -13.77 -2.10 4.50
CA ALA A 76 -12.41 -1.58 4.47
C ALA A 76 -11.87 -1.29 5.89
N ALA A 77 -12.69 -0.69 6.76
CA ALA A 77 -12.32 -0.45 8.15
C ALA A 77 -12.02 -1.74 8.91
N ALA A 78 -12.87 -2.77 8.75
CA ALA A 78 -12.64 -4.09 9.34
C ALA A 78 -11.34 -4.73 8.83
N ALA A 79 -11.03 -4.60 7.54
CA ALA A 79 -9.80 -5.09 6.95
C ALA A 79 -8.57 -4.35 7.48
N PHE A 80 -8.61 -3.02 7.61
CA PHE A 80 -7.51 -2.25 8.23
C PHE A 80 -7.27 -2.67 9.68
N ILE A 81 -8.33 -2.86 10.47
CA ILE A 81 -8.22 -3.34 11.86
C ILE A 81 -7.64 -4.77 11.90
N TYR A 82 -8.06 -5.64 10.99
CA TYR A 82 -7.51 -6.97 10.85
C TYR A 82 -6.01 -6.92 10.54
N PHE A 83 -5.57 -6.13 9.56
CA PHE A 83 -4.16 -5.94 9.25
C PHE A 83 -3.37 -5.33 10.42
N ALA A 84 -3.94 -4.39 11.15
CA ALA A 84 -3.33 -3.86 12.36
C ALA A 84 -3.03 -4.97 13.36
N ILE A 85 -4.01 -5.79 13.68
CA ILE A 85 -3.85 -6.88 14.66
C ILE A 85 -2.85 -7.92 14.16
N THR A 86 -2.96 -8.35 12.90
CA THR A 86 -2.07 -9.37 12.33
C THR A 86 -0.64 -8.87 12.22
N SER A 87 -0.38 -7.57 12.05
CA SER A 87 0.97 -7.02 12.02
C SER A 87 1.74 -7.21 13.34
N LEU A 88 1.04 -7.37 14.47
CA LEU A 88 1.65 -7.70 15.76
C LEU A 88 1.83 -9.20 15.99
N LEU A 89 0.99 -10.02 15.37
CA LEU A 89 0.91 -11.47 15.64
C LEU A 89 1.81 -12.30 14.71
N LYS A 90 2.11 -11.81 13.50
CA LYS A 90 2.96 -12.53 12.55
C LYS A 90 4.38 -12.68 13.09
N THR A 91 4.87 -13.91 13.07
CA THR A 91 6.28 -14.28 13.25
C THR A 91 6.98 -14.29 11.89
N ASP A 92 8.28 -13.98 11.87
CA ASP A 92 9.06 -13.69 10.67
C ASP A 92 9.24 -14.90 9.72
N ASP A 93 8.97 -16.12 10.19
CA ASP A 93 9.18 -17.36 9.42
C ASP A 93 8.21 -17.52 8.24
N GLU A 94 7.13 -16.72 8.18
CA GLU A 94 6.12 -16.83 7.11
C GLU A 94 6.39 -15.91 5.90
N ASP A 95 7.32 -14.95 6.02
CA ASP A 95 7.54 -13.92 4.99
C ASP A 95 8.81 -14.17 4.12
N GLU A 96 9.62 -15.20 4.39
CA GLU A 96 10.86 -15.47 3.63
C GLU A 96 10.67 -16.22 2.30
N GLU A 97 9.49 -16.68 1.96
CA GLU A 97 9.20 -17.36 0.69
C GLU A 97 8.73 -16.41 -0.43
N ALA A 98 9.37 -15.27 -0.63
CA ALA A 98 9.34 -14.62 -1.93
C ALA A 98 10.19 -15.48 -2.87
N GLY A 99 9.55 -16.46 -3.51
CA GLY A 99 10.19 -17.49 -4.29
C GLY A 99 11.19 -16.93 -5.31
N GLU A 100 12.32 -17.60 -5.45
CA GLU A 100 13.34 -17.26 -6.42
C GLU A 100 12.73 -17.22 -7.83
N SER A 101 12.63 -16.05 -8.41
CA SER A 101 12.16 -15.91 -9.79
C SER A 101 13.17 -16.59 -10.73
N ARG A 102 12.71 -17.57 -11.51
CA ARG A 102 13.48 -18.22 -12.57
C ARG A 102 13.60 -17.37 -13.84
N ILE A 103 13.18 -16.11 -13.78
CA ILE A 103 13.13 -15.19 -14.91
C ILE A 103 14.52 -14.59 -15.12
N SER A 104 15.11 -14.78 -16.31
CA SER A 104 16.45 -14.27 -16.66
C SER A 104 16.50 -12.74 -16.82
N PHE A 105 15.39 -12.09 -17.18
CA PHE A 105 15.34 -10.66 -17.35
C PHE A 105 15.10 -9.97 -16.00
N ALA A 106 16.15 -9.35 -15.45
CA ALA A 106 16.17 -8.82 -14.09
C ALA A 106 14.99 -7.87 -13.74
N PRO A 107 14.60 -6.86 -14.55
CA PRO A 107 13.46 -6.01 -14.20
C PRO A 107 12.15 -6.79 -14.10
N LEU A 108 11.93 -7.82 -14.93
CA LEU A 108 10.74 -8.66 -14.89
C LEU A 108 10.76 -9.61 -13.68
N ALA A 109 11.92 -10.10 -13.31
CA ALA A 109 12.08 -10.90 -12.09
C ALA A 109 11.71 -10.08 -10.84
N VAL A 110 12.23 -8.86 -10.74
CA VAL A 110 11.88 -7.92 -9.67
C VAL A 110 10.40 -7.56 -9.69
N PHE A 111 9.86 -7.21 -10.86
CA PHE A 111 8.44 -6.94 -11.04
C PHE A 111 7.59 -8.09 -10.49
N SER A 112 7.86 -9.33 -10.92
CA SER A 112 7.06 -10.48 -10.52
C SER A 112 7.14 -10.73 -9.01
N THR A 113 8.35 -10.66 -8.45
CA THR A 113 8.55 -10.86 -7.01
C THR A 113 7.84 -9.78 -6.20
N PHE A 114 8.01 -8.51 -6.56
CA PHE A 114 7.37 -7.39 -5.88
C PHE A 114 5.85 -7.42 -6.05
N PHE A 115 5.38 -7.67 -7.28
CA PHE A 115 3.94 -7.74 -7.57
C PHE A 115 3.25 -8.83 -6.74
N MET A 116 3.85 -10.01 -6.62
CA MET A 116 3.30 -11.11 -5.81
C MET A 116 3.34 -10.81 -4.32
N ALA A 117 4.40 -10.15 -3.83
CA ALA A 117 4.53 -9.76 -2.44
C ALA A 117 3.51 -8.71 -2.00
N GLU A 118 3.16 -7.79 -2.92
CA GLU A 118 2.24 -6.69 -2.67
C GLU A 118 0.79 -7.00 -3.05
N LEU A 119 0.54 -8.06 -3.83
CA LEU A 119 -0.82 -8.38 -4.26
C LEU A 119 -1.72 -8.72 -3.06
N GLY A 120 -2.72 -7.89 -2.81
CA GLY A 120 -3.65 -8.04 -1.69
C GLY A 120 -3.13 -7.53 -0.35
N ASP A 121 -2.01 -6.82 -0.32
CA ASP A 121 -1.51 -6.22 0.91
C ASP A 121 -2.32 -4.96 1.32
N LYS A 122 -2.03 -4.50 2.51
CA LYS A 122 -2.67 -3.38 3.24
C LYS A 122 -2.68 -2.06 2.47
N THR A 123 -1.63 -1.76 1.70
CA THR A 123 -1.52 -0.53 0.89
C THR A 123 -2.48 -0.54 -0.29
N GLN A 124 -2.75 -1.70 -0.90
CA GLN A 124 -3.81 -1.82 -1.91
C GLN A 124 -5.19 -1.47 -1.36
N LEU A 125 -5.47 -1.82 -0.09
CA LEU A 125 -6.72 -1.44 0.55
C LEU A 125 -6.86 0.08 0.67
N THR A 126 -5.77 0.80 0.94
CA THR A 126 -5.73 2.27 0.95
C THR A 126 -6.10 2.83 -0.42
N ALA A 127 -5.47 2.34 -1.49
CA ALA A 127 -5.75 2.76 -2.86
C ALA A 127 -7.20 2.45 -3.30
N VAL A 128 -7.73 1.26 -2.97
CA VAL A 128 -9.15 0.90 -3.19
C VAL A 128 -10.07 1.87 -2.44
N THR A 129 -9.77 2.19 -1.19
CA THR A 129 -10.59 3.08 -0.36
C THR A 129 -10.63 4.51 -0.92
N PHE A 130 -9.50 5.03 -1.40
CA PHE A 130 -9.46 6.32 -2.10
C PHE A 130 -10.19 6.27 -3.43
N GLY A 131 -10.02 5.21 -4.22
CA GLY A 131 -10.78 4.99 -5.46
C GLY A 131 -12.28 4.98 -5.20
N ALA A 132 -12.73 4.26 -4.18
CA ALA A 132 -14.13 4.19 -3.78
C ALA A 132 -14.66 5.53 -3.23
N THR A 133 -13.82 6.30 -2.53
CA THR A 133 -14.21 7.60 -1.98
C THR A 133 -14.39 8.66 -3.06
N TYR A 134 -13.48 8.71 -4.04
CA TYR A 134 -13.42 9.79 -5.02
C TYR A 134 -13.97 9.44 -6.40
N GLY A 135 -14.23 8.15 -6.65
CA GLY A 135 -14.82 7.63 -7.88
C GLY A 135 -13.91 7.73 -9.10
N LEU A 136 -14.39 7.19 -10.23
CA LEU A 136 -13.62 7.15 -11.48
C LEU A 136 -13.27 8.54 -12.05
N ALA A 137 -14.08 9.56 -11.75
CA ALA A 137 -13.82 10.93 -12.23
C ALA A 137 -12.49 11.50 -11.70
N LYS A 138 -12.01 11.01 -10.55
CA LYS A 138 -10.75 11.44 -9.95
C LYS A 138 -9.71 10.31 -9.90
N ALA A 139 -9.97 9.17 -10.54
CA ALA A 139 -9.12 7.99 -10.49
C ALA A 139 -7.68 8.29 -10.93
N LEU A 140 -7.48 9.08 -11.98
CA LEU A 140 -6.14 9.41 -12.47
C LEU A 140 -5.29 10.15 -11.44
N ILE A 141 -5.86 11.12 -10.74
CA ILE A 141 -5.12 11.90 -9.74
C ILE A 141 -4.87 11.08 -8.47
N VAL A 142 -5.84 10.26 -8.07
CA VAL A 142 -5.68 9.32 -6.97
C VAL A 142 -4.59 8.29 -7.28
N TRP A 143 -4.64 7.67 -8.46
CA TRP A 143 -3.62 6.74 -8.92
C TRP A 143 -2.23 7.35 -8.94
N ALA A 144 -2.08 8.54 -9.54
CA ALA A 144 -0.78 9.21 -9.60
C ALA A 144 -0.23 9.52 -8.20
N ALA A 145 -1.09 9.95 -7.28
CA ALA A 145 -0.69 10.23 -5.91
C ALA A 145 -0.28 8.95 -5.15
N CYS A 146 -1.05 7.86 -5.29
CA CYS A 146 -0.70 6.56 -4.73
C CYS A 146 0.65 6.07 -5.26
N VAL A 147 0.85 6.10 -6.58
CA VAL A 147 2.11 5.68 -7.21
C VAL A 147 3.30 6.48 -6.69
N VAL A 148 3.18 7.80 -6.64
CA VAL A 148 4.28 8.65 -6.17
C VAL A 148 4.56 8.43 -4.68
N GLY A 149 3.53 8.33 -3.85
CA GLY A 149 3.68 8.09 -2.40
C GLY A 149 4.32 6.74 -2.11
N PHE A 150 3.79 5.68 -2.69
CA PHE A 150 4.29 4.32 -2.55
C PHE A 150 5.74 4.21 -3.02
N PHE A 151 6.01 4.59 -4.26
CA PHE A 151 7.34 4.50 -4.86
C PHE A 151 8.39 5.31 -4.09
N ALA A 152 8.03 6.51 -3.62
CA ALA A 152 8.94 7.34 -2.81
C ALA A 152 9.28 6.65 -1.48
N ALA A 153 8.31 6.04 -0.80
CA ALA A 153 8.54 5.32 0.44
C ALA A 153 9.47 4.13 0.24
N ASP A 154 9.25 3.33 -0.79
CA ASP A 154 10.05 2.16 -1.10
C ASP A 154 11.50 2.52 -1.46
N ILE A 155 11.68 3.50 -2.32
CA ILE A 155 13.03 3.94 -2.70
C ILE A 155 13.77 4.53 -1.51
N LEU A 156 13.12 5.33 -0.69
CA LEU A 156 13.74 5.87 0.52
C LEU A 156 14.07 4.78 1.53
N GLY A 157 13.16 3.82 1.73
CA GLY A 157 13.38 2.67 2.61
C GLY A 157 14.53 1.79 2.13
N MET A 158 14.58 1.47 0.84
CA MET A 158 15.68 0.72 0.22
C MET A 158 17.02 1.45 0.39
N LEU A 159 17.09 2.75 0.09
CA LEU A 159 18.31 3.54 0.23
C LEU A 159 18.76 3.64 1.69
N ALA A 160 17.82 3.89 2.61
CA ALA A 160 18.12 3.91 4.04
C ALA A 160 18.65 2.56 4.52
N GLY A 161 18.06 1.44 4.10
CA GLY A 161 18.52 0.10 4.42
C GLY A 161 19.93 -0.19 3.92
N ILE A 162 20.24 0.21 2.67
CA ILE A 162 21.58 0.07 2.09
C ILE A 162 22.61 0.91 2.87
N LEU A 163 22.29 2.18 3.16
CA LEU A 163 23.21 3.10 3.83
C LEU A 163 23.48 2.70 5.28
N LEU A 164 22.45 2.30 5.99
CA LEU A 164 22.55 1.96 7.42
C LEU A 164 23.14 0.57 7.66
N LYS A 165 23.19 -0.30 6.64
CA LYS A 165 23.62 -1.70 6.76
C LYS A 165 22.99 -2.43 7.95
N LYS A 166 21.85 -1.95 8.44
CA LYS A 166 21.13 -2.47 9.59
C LYS A 166 19.71 -2.79 9.19
N LYS A 167 19.24 -3.96 9.61
CA LYS A 167 17.79 -4.25 9.59
C LYS A 167 17.11 -3.27 10.56
N ALA A 168 16.03 -2.63 10.12
CA ALA A 168 15.20 -1.84 11.03
C ALA A 168 14.75 -2.73 12.20
N PRO A 169 14.60 -2.20 13.42
CA PRO A 169 14.14 -3.01 14.54
C PRO A 169 12.73 -3.50 14.26
N GLU A 170 12.62 -4.77 13.99
CA GLU A 170 11.39 -5.45 13.59
C GLU A 170 10.19 -5.13 14.49
N ARG A 171 10.43 -5.15 15.81
CA ARG A 171 9.41 -4.79 16.80
C ARG A 171 8.89 -3.35 16.61
N ALA A 172 9.76 -2.41 16.26
CA ALA A 172 9.36 -1.03 16.01
C ALA A 172 8.50 -0.92 14.74
N MET A 173 8.83 -1.67 13.68
CA MET A 173 8.05 -1.72 12.45
C MET A 173 6.66 -2.32 12.69
N LYS A 174 6.56 -3.44 13.42
CA LYS A 174 5.29 -4.06 13.81
C LYS A 174 4.39 -3.11 14.60
N ILE A 175 4.94 -2.41 15.59
CA ILE A 175 4.20 -1.42 16.39
C ILE A 175 3.76 -0.24 15.52
N PHE A 176 4.64 0.28 14.66
CA PHE A 176 4.31 1.37 13.74
C PHE A 176 3.15 1.00 12.80
N SER A 177 3.23 -0.16 12.15
CA SER A 177 2.17 -0.68 11.28
C SER A 177 0.86 -0.88 12.05
N PHE A 178 0.90 -1.45 13.25
CA PHE A 178 -0.27 -1.60 14.11
C PHE A 178 -0.97 -0.27 14.37
N VAL A 179 -0.23 0.73 14.87
CA VAL A 179 -0.80 2.04 15.20
C VAL A 179 -1.39 2.70 13.97
N LEU A 180 -0.65 2.69 12.86
CA LEU A 180 -1.06 3.32 11.62
C LEU A 180 -2.37 2.73 11.07
N PHE A 181 -2.42 1.40 10.91
CA PHE A 181 -3.60 0.74 10.36
C PHE A 181 -4.78 0.72 11.33
N MET A 182 -4.53 0.75 12.63
CA MET A 182 -5.59 0.94 13.63
C MET A 182 -6.22 2.33 13.48
N VAL A 183 -5.40 3.38 13.33
CA VAL A 183 -5.89 4.75 13.07
C VAL A 183 -6.70 4.80 11.78
N PHE A 184 -6.21 4.23 10.68
CA PHE A 184 -6.94 4.19 9.41
C PHE A 184 -8.25 3.40 9.53
N GLY A 185 -8.25 2.28 10.22
CA GLY A 185 -9.45 1.48 10.47
C GLY A 185 -10.50 2.27 11.24
N VAL A 186 -10.12 2.92 12.32
CA VAL A 186 -11.04 3.74 13.13
C VAL A 186 -11.57 4.94 12.34
N MET A 187 -10.70 5.67 11.62
CA MET A 187 -11.13 6.82 10.80
C MET A 187 -12.11 6.39 9.70
N THR A 188 -11.81 5.31 8.99
CA THR A 188 -12.68 4.77 7.93
C THR A 188 -14.00 4.27 8.50
N ALA A 189 -14.01 3.67 9.70
CA ALA A 189 -15.23 3.26 10.39
C ALA A 189 -16.13 4.46 10.76
N ILE A 190 -15.52 5.54 11.29
CA ILE A 190 -16.25 6.77 11.60
C ILE A 190 -16.88 7.38 10.34
N GLU A 191 -16.14 7.42 9.23
CA GLU A 191 -16.67 7.88 7.94
C GLU A 191 -17.82 7.01 7.43
N ALA A 192 -17.71 5.68 7.56
CA ALA A 192 -18.77 4.75 7.20
C ALA A 192 -20.06 5.01 8.01
N LEU A 193 -19.93 5.18 9.33
CA LEU A 193 -21.05 5.46 10.23
C LEU A 193 -21.71 6.81 9.95
N LYS A 194 -20.94 7.84 9.59
CA LYS A 194 -21.50 9.14 9.14
C LYS A 194 -22.28 8.99 7.85
N LEU A 195 -21.77 8.25 6.87
CA LEU A 195 -22.44 8.01 5.59
C LEU A 195 -23.70 7.15 5.73
N SER A 196 -23.76 6.28 6.72
CA SER A 196 -24.95 5.47 7.00
C SER A 196 -26.08 6.23 7.72
N GLY A 197 -25.80 7.45 8.21
CA GLY A 197 -26.73 8.22 9.04
C GLY A 197 -26.84 7.73 10.50
N MET A 198 -25.97 6.82 10.94
CA MET A 198 -25.94 6.34 12.33
C MET A 198 -25.22 7.32 13.29
N LEU A 199 -24.33 8.15 12.75
CA LEU A 199 -23.71 9.28 13.44
C LEU A 199 -24.21 10.54 12.74
N GLY A 200 -25.29 11.12 13.26
CA GLY A 200 -25.88 12.36 12.81
C GLY A 200 -25.05 13.59 13.14
#